data_a46d2df75a999ce86c6bd6463f583ae8
#
_entry.id   a46d2df75a999ce86c6bd6463f583ae8
#
_cell.length_a   1.000
_cell.length_b   1.000
_cell.length_c   1.000
_cell.angle_alpha   90.00
_cell.angle_beta   90.00
_cell.angle_gamma   90.00
#
_symmetry.space_group_name_H-M   'P 1'
#
loop_
_entity.id
_entity.type
_entity.pdbx_description
1 polymer ?
#
loop_
_entity_poly.entity_id
_entity_poly.type
_entity_poly.pdbx_seq_one_letter_code
_entity_poly.pdbx_strand_id
1 'polypeptide(L)'
;LFDDAIDTVSSTSDFTQAFMRYVQPRCQMMVESMGHRMAYDAAVDQGVSQCLVDLYLVNAIKTDAAWYVERGMFTRKAIVHMEEAALSAALPRLDKLLAAMEIEPYVSSPIISDQCWEEFSQTLPVYSFPQVEVPARPTLVLERARL
;
A
#
# COMPACT_ATOMS: atom_id res chain seq x y z
N LEU A 1 25.59 -0.83 -1.88
CA LEU A 1 25.09 -0.16 -3.11
C LEU A 1 25.50 1.31 -3.18
N PHE A 2 25.22 2.11 -2.14
CA PHE A 2 25.60 3.52 -2.14
C PHE A 2 27.11 3.69 -1.92
N ASP A 3 27.69 2.95 -0.99
CA ASP A 3 29.13 2.92 -0.70
C ASP A 3 29.92 2.50 -1.95
N ASP A 4 29.49 1.43 -2.64
CA ASP A 4 30.11 0.97 -3.88
C ASP A 4 30.06 2.05 -4.99
N ALA A 5 28.97 2.84 -5.04
CA ALA A 5 28.85 3.95 -5.98
C ALA A 5 29.79 5.10 -5.64
N ILE A 6 29.98 5.43 -4.36
CA ILE A 6 30.92 6.46 -3.90
C ILE A 6 32.36 6.04 -4.23
N ASP A 7 32.74 4.79 -3.97
CA ASP A 7 34.05 4.28 -4.26
C ASP A 7 34.38 4.33 -5.77
N THR A 8 33.38 4.00 -6.60
CA THR A 8 33.50 4.11 -8.06
C THR A 8 33.71 5.55 -8.52
N VAL A 9 32.95 6.50 -7.93
CA VAL A 9 33.08 7.93 -8.24
C VAL A 9 34.43 8.48 -7.80
N SER A 10 34.91 8.09 -6.62
CA SER A 10 36.18 8.56 -6.05
C SER A 10 37.39 8.09 -6.88
N SER A 11 37.26 6.97 -7.60
CA SER A 11 38.32 6.40 -8.45
C SER A 11 38.32 6.92 -9.88
N THR A 12 37.33 7.74 -10.27
CA THR A 12 37.12 8.19 -11.65
C THR A 12 37.65 9.60 -11.86
N SER A 13 38.31 9.86 -12.98
CA SER A 13 38.88 11.19 -13.32
C SER A 13 37.80 12.25 -13.60
N ASP A 14 36.60 11.89 -14.02
CA ASP A 14 35.46 12.77 -14.21
C ASP A 14 34.42 12.54 -13.12
N PHE A 15 34.59 13.23 -12.00
CA PHE A 15 33.70 13.14 -10.85
C PHE A 15 32.24 13.50 -11.21
N THR A 16 32.01 14.52 -12.02
CA THR A 16 30.66 14.98 -12.34
C THR A 16 29.87 13.92 -13.11
N GLN A 17 30.49 13.35 -14.14
CA GLN A 17 29.85 12.33 -14.95
C GLN A 17 29.62 11.03 -14.15
N ALA A 18 30.61 10.63 -13.36
CA ALA A 18 30.47 9.45 -12.50
C ALA A 18 29.40 9.64 -11.43
N PHE A 19 29.32 10.81 -10.80
CA PHE A 19 28.26 11.14 -9.82
C PHE A 19 26.88 11.04 -10.45
N MET A 20 26.66 11.69 -11.60
CA MET A 20 25.35 11.68 -12.28
C MET A 20 24.93 10.25 -12.71
N ARG A 21 25.89 9.41 -13.04
CA ARG A 21 25.61 8.05 -13.51
C ARG A 21 25.40 7.05 -12.38
N TYR A 22 26.17 7.13 -11.32
CA TYR A 22 26.20 6.07 -10.29
C TYR A 22 25.56 6.49 -8.97
N VAL A 23 25.61 7.77 -8.59
CA VAL A 23 25.11 8.27 -7.31
C VAL A 23 23.70 8.84 -7.44
N GLN A 24 23.48 9.73 -8.40
CA GLN A 24 22.21 10.44 -8.55
C GLN A 24 20.99 9.49 -8.64
N PRO A 25 20.99 8.39 -9.39
CA PRO A 25 19.84 7.50 -9.46
C PRO A 25 19.49 6.80 -8.12
N ARG A 26 20.43 6.84 -7.15
CA ARG A 26 20.28 6.22 -5.84
C ARG A 26 20.00 7.23 -4.72
N CYS A 27 20.08 8.53 -5.03
CA CYS A 27 19.82 9.59 -4.04
C CYS A 27 18.41 9.53 -3.47
N GLN A 28 17.42 9.15 -4.27
CA GLN A 28 16.05 9.03 -3.80
C GLN A 28 15.94 8.04 -2.64
N MET A 29 16.46 6.83 -2.78
CA MET A 29 16.43 5.80 -1.74
C MET A 29 17.14 6.25 -0.46
N MET A 30 18.24 6.99 -0.60
CA MET A 30 18.95 7.53 0.56
C MET A 30 18.10 8.58 1.29
N VAL A 31 17.49 9.52 0.56
CA VAL A 31 16.64 10.55 1.16
C VAL A 31 15.40 9.93 1.81
N GLU A 32 14.79 8.94 1.16
CA GLU A 32 13.65 8.19 1.72
C GLU A 32 14.03 7.48 3.02
N SER A 33 15.19 6.81 3.07
CA SER A 33 15.65 6.12 4.29
C SER A 33 15.93 7.09 5.44
N MET A 34 16.48 8.27 5.15
CA MET A 34 16.63 9.34 6.15
C MET A 34 15.27 9.83 6.63
N GLY A 35 14.32 10.06 5.70
CA GLY A 35 12.96 10.46 6.03
C GLY A 35 12.24 9.44 6.91
N HIS A 36 12.36 8.15 6.59
CA HIS A 36 11.82 7.06 7.41
C HIS A 36 12.41 7.05 8.82
N ARG A 37 13.71 7.25 8.94
CA ARG A 37 14.37 7.32 10.25
C ARG A 37 13.86 8.50 11.07
N MET A 38 13.81 9.69 10.47
CA MET A 38 13.32 10.90 11.15
C MET A 38 11.85 10.76 11.58
N ALA A 39 11.01 10.18 10.73
CA ALA A 39 9.61 9.94 11.04
C ALA A 39 9.44 8.94 12.20
N TYR A 40 10.24 7.88 12.21
CA TYR A 40 10.25 6.91 13.31
C TYR A 40 10.65 7.57 14.64
N ASP A 41 11.77 8.30 14.67
CA ASP A 41 12.25 8.97 15.87
C ASP A 41 11.20 9.97 16.38
N ALA A 42 10.63 10.79 15.48
CA ALA A 42 9.57 11.74 15.85
C ALA A 42 8.31 11.05 16.39
N ALA A 43 7.90 9.92 15.82
CA ALA A 43 6.73 9.17 16.30
C ALA A 43 6.96 8.60 17.71
N VAL A 44 8.16 8.10 17.98
CA VAL A 44 8.55 7.60 19.31
C VAL A 44 8.59 8.73 20.32
N ASP A 45 9.21 9.86 19.98
CA ASP A 45 9.34 11.03 20.86
C ASP A 45 7.96 11.65 21.18
N GLN A 46 7.03 11.64 20.25
CA GLN A 46 5.66 12.12 20.45
C GLN A 46 4.73 11.10 21.13
N GLY A 47 5.22 9.92 21.46
CA GLY A 47 4.43 8.89 22.12
C GLY A 47 3.30 8.31 21.26
N VAL A 48 3.50 8.25 19.94
CA VAL A 48 2.56 7.59 19.04
C VAL A 48 2.37 6.13 19.46
N SER A 49 1.14 5.62 19.33
CA SER A 49 0.81 4.23 19.69
C SER A 49 1.77 3.24 19.03
N GLN A 50 2.39 2.38 19.84
CA GLN A 50 3.42 1.41 19.39
C GLN A 50 2.95 0.57 18.22
N CYS A 51 1.68 0.15 18.17
CA CYS A 51 1.16 -0.64 17.05
C CYS A 51 1.17 0.14 15.72
N LEU A 52 1.02 1.46 15.72
CA LEU A 52 1.16 2.28 14.51
C LEU A 52 2.62 2.44 14.12
N VAL A 53 3.50 2.61 15.09
CA VAL A 53 4.96 2.67 14.86
C VAL A 53 5.46 1.36 14.27
N ASP A 54 5.00 0.22 14.77
CA ASP A 54 5.36 -1.10 14.26
C ASP A 54 4.86 -1.33 12.83
N LEU A 55 3.61 -0.93 12.53
CA LEU A 55 3.06 -0.97 11.16
C LEU A 55 3.88 -0.10 10.20
N TYR A 56 4.23 1.11 10.61
CA TYR A 56 5.05 2.01 9.82
C TYR A 56 6.43 1.42 9.55
N LEU A 57 7.09 0.89 10.60
CA LEU A 57 8.42 0.29 10.50
C LEU A 57 8.43 -0.90 9.55
N VAL A 58 7.47 -1.80 9.68
CA VAL A 58 7.35 -2.97 8.80
C VAL A 58 7.11 -2.55 7.36
N ASN A 59 6.28 -1.53 7.12
CA ASN A 59 6.04 -1.02 5.78
C ASN A 59 7.32 -0.42 5.17
N ALA A 60 8.08 0.35 5.94
CA ALA A 60 9.37 0.90 5.49
C ALA A 60 10.36 -0.21 5.14
N ILE A 61 10.46 -1.27 5.98
CA ILE A 61 11.32 -2.43 5.70
C ILE A 61 10.85 -3.19 4.44
N LYS A 62 9.54 -3.33 4.23
CA LYS A 62 8.99 -4.01 3.05
C LYS A 62 9.27 -3.28 1.75
N THR A 63 9.34 -1.96 1.78
CA THR A 63 9.63 -1.13 0.60
C THR A 63 11.00 -1.47 0.01
N ASP A 64 11.98 -1.81 0.85
CA ASP A 64 13.32 -2.22 0.42
C ASP A 64 13.73 -3.59 1.00
N ALA A 65 12.80 -4.53 1.03
CA ALA A 65 13.02 -5.86 1.60
C ALA A 65 14.22 -6.60 0.99
N ALA A 66 14.49 -6.38 -0.29
CA ALA A 66 15.62 -7.00 -0.98
C ALA A 66 16.95 -6.60 -0.34
N TRP A 67 17.13 -5.30 -0.05
CA TRP A 67 18.34 -4.79 0.58
C TRP A 67 18.57 -5.40 1.98
N TYR A 68 17.52 -5.47 2.79
CA TYR A 68 17.61 -6.05 4.14
C TYR A 68 17.98 -7.54 4.12
N VAL A 69 17.43 -8.28 3.14
CA VAL A 69 17.72 -9.71 2.97
C VAL A 69 19.13 -9.93 2.44
N GLU A 70 19.58 -9.17 1.45
CA GLU A 70 20.94 -9.23 0.89
C GLU A 70 22.02 -8.93 1.93
N ARG A 71 21.74 -7.99 2.84
CA ARG A 71 22.64 -7.63 3.95
C ARG A 71 22.55 -8.62 5.14
N GLY A 72 21.68 -9.62 5.05
CA GLY A 72 21.51 -10.63 6.10
C GLY A 72 20.91 -10.10 7.39
N MET A 73 20.30 -8.91 7.39
CA MET A 73 19.65 -8.32 8.57
C MET A 73 18.36 -9.05 8.92
N PHE A 74 17.56 -9.37 7.92
CA PHE A 74 16.31 -10.10 8.06
C PHE A 74 16.20 -11.21 7.02
N THR A 75 15.44 -12.26 7.35
CA THR A 75 14.98 -13.21 6.35
C THR A 75 13.62 -12.75 5.82
N ARG A 76 13.27 -13.15 4.59
CA ARG A 76 11.94 -12.88 4.04
C ARG A 76 10.81 -13.36 4.96
N LYS A 77 11.02 -14.52 5.60
CA LYS A 77 10.07 -15.08 6.57
C LYS A 77 9.92 -14.19 7.80
N ALA A 78 11.03 -13.65 8.30
CA ALA A 78 11.00 -12.74 9.44
C ALA A 78 10.20 -11.46 9.13
N ILE A 79 10.34 -10.88 7.93
CA ILE A 79 9.59 -9.69 7.53
C ILE A 79 8.08 -9.99 7.49
N VAL A 80 7.67 -11.15 6.96
CA VAL A 80 6.26 -11.59 6.96
C VAL A 80 5.72 -11.73 8.38
N HIS A 81 6.47 -12.36 9.28
CA HIS A 81 6.05 -12.48 10.67
C HIS A 81 5.96 -11.14 11.41
N MET A 82 6.87 -10.21 11.12
CA MET A 82 6.77 -8.84 11.67
C MET A 82 5.48 -8.15 11.22
N GLU A 83 5.09 -8.32 9.96
CA GLU A 83 3.83 -7.77 9.42
C GLU A 83 2.61 -8.39 10.11
N GLU A 84 2.56 -9.72 10.20
CA GLU A 84 1.47 -10.43 10.88
C GLU A 84 1.33 -10.00 12.34
N ALA A 85 2.44 -9.85 13.05
CA ALA A 85 2.45 -9.40 14.43
C ALA A 85 1.93 -7.95 14.57
N ALA A 86 2.39 -7.04 13.72
CA ALA A 86 1.98 -5.64 13.74
C ALA A 86 0.47 -5.50 13.40
N LEU A 87 -0.02 -6.21 12.40
CA LEU A 87 -1.44 -6.24 12.05
C LEU A 87 -2.30 -6.82 13.17
N SER A 88 -1.89 -7.94 13.77
CA SER A 88 -2.59 -8.58 14.87
C SER A 88 -2.69 -7.69 16.12
N ALA A 89 -1.70 -6.84 16.34
CA ALA A 89 -1.70 -5.87 17.45
C ALA A 89 -2.58 -4.64 17.16
N ALA A 90 -2.69 -4.22 15.90
CA ALA A 90 -3.42 -3.03 15.49
C ALA A 90 -4.93 -3.29 15.29
N LEU A 91 -5.30 -4.41 14.66
CA LEU A 91 -6.70 -4.72 14.31
C LEU A 91 -7.70 -4.62 15.47
N PRO A 92 -7.43 -5.16 16.67
CA PRO A 92 -8.38 -5.06 17.80
C PRO A 92 -8.58 -3.62 18.31
N ARG A 93 -7.73 -2.68 17.87
CA ARG A 93 -7.75 -1.27 18.29
C ARG A 93 -8.12 -0.35 17.14
N LEU A 94 -8.48 -0.87 15.99
CA LEU A 94 -8.67 -0.12 14.75
C LEU A 94 -9.64 1.04 14.93
N ASP A 95 -10.81 0.80 15.51
CA ASP A 95 -11.82 1.83 15.71
C ASP A 95 -11.31 2.99 16.58
N LYS A 96 -10.55 2.68 17.65
CA LYS A 96 -9.95 3.69 18.51
C LYS A 96 -8.85 4.49 17.80
N LEU A 97 -8.07 3.82 16.95
CA LEU A 97 -7.01 4.46 16.18
C LEU A 97 -7.59 5.39 15.12
N LEU A 98 -8.66 4.97 14.43
CA LEU A 98 -9.38 5.78 13.46
C LEU A 98 -10.04 7.00 14.12
N ALA A 99 -10.71 6.81 15.25
CA ALA A 99 -11.32 7.91 16.01
C ALA A 99 -10.28 8.95 16.47
N ALA A 100 -9.09 8.50 16.89
CA ALA A 100 -8.00 9.39 17.29
C ALA A 100 -7.40 10.22 16.16
N MET A 101 -7.60 9.81 14.91
CA MET A 101 -7.12 10.55 13.73
C MET A 101 -8.03 11.75 13.38
N GLU A 102 -9.26 11.79 13.91
CA GLU A 102 -10.26 12.86 13.66
C GLU A 102 -10.46 13.16 12.17
N ILE A 103 -10.35 12.13 11.31
CA ILE A 103 -10.42 12.28 9.86
C ILE A 103 -11.85 12.26 9.30
N GLU A 104 -12.82 11.80 10.10
CA GLU A 104 -14.21 11.60 9.70
C GLU A 104 -14.82 12.82 8.98
N PRO A 105 -14.64 14.07 9.47
CA PRO A 105 -15.19 15.25 8.80
C PRO A 105 -14.61 15.55 7.42
N TYR A 106 -13.46 14.96 7.10
CA TYR A 106 -12.74 15.18 5.83
C TYR A 106 -12.95 14.06 4.82
N VAL A 107 -13.59 12.95 5.23
CA VAL A 107 -13.86 11.83 4.34
C VAL A 107 -15.15 12.09 3.57
N SER A 108 -15.02 12.28 2.26
CA SER A 108 -16.17 12.48 1.36
C SER A 108 -16.76 11.17 0.80
N SER A 109 -16.15 10.03 1.10
CA SER A 109 -16.62 8.73 0.62
C SER A 109 -17.82 8.25 1.41
N PRO A 110 -18.94 7.88 0.76
CA PRO A 110 -20.15 7.43 1.46
C PRO A 110 -19.97 6.10 2.22
N ILE A 111 -18.90 5.35 1.94
CA ILE A 111 -18.61 4.06 2.60
C ILE A 111 -18.15 4.20 4.06
N ILE A 112 -17.93 5.43 4.53
CA ILE A 112 -17.40 5.66 5.88
C ILE A 112 -18.37 5.24 7.00
N SER A 113 -19.69 5.28 6.75
CA SER A 113 -20.72 4.82 7.68
C SER A 113 -21.93 4.27 6.94
N ASP A 114 -22.70 3.40 7.63
CA ASP A 114 -23.93 2.84 7.07
C ASP A 114 -24.93 3.93 6.72
N GLN A 115 -25.05 4.98 7.55
CA GLN A 115 -25.92 6.11 7.28
C GLN A 115 -25.53 6.85 5.99
N CYS A 116 -24.27 7.21 5.84
CA CYS A 116 -23.79 7.88 4.62
C CYS A 116 -24.00 7.01 3.38
N TRP A 117 -23.83 5.69 3.51
CA TRP A 117 -24.08 4.76 2.43
C TRP A 117 -25.55 4.68 2.04
N GLU A 118 -26.45 4.62 3.00
CA GLU A 118 -27.89 4.63 2.73
C GLU A 118 -28.32 5.94 2.05
N GLU A 119 -27.90 7.10 2.58
CA GLU A 119 -28.19 8.40 1.97
C GLU A 119 -27.67 8.49 0.53
N PHE A 120 -26.43 8.05 0.29
CA PHE A 120 -25.84 8.00 -1.05
C PHE A 120 -26.64 7.08 -1.97
N SER A 121 -27.00 5.88 -1.52
CA SER A 121 -27.71 4.90 -2.34
C SER A 121 -29.10 5.40 -2.76
N GLN A 122 -29.76 6.20 -1.91
CA GLN A 122 -31.05 6.82 -2.23
C GLN A 122 -30.95 7.96 -3.26
N THR A 123 -29.77 8.58 -3.40
CA THR A 123 -29.54 9.63 -4.40
C THR A 123 -29.20 9.10 -5.80
N LEU A 124 -28.92 7.79 -5.90
CA LEU A 124 -28.57 7.20 -7.18
C LEU A 124 -29.78 7.16 -8.11
N PRO A 125 -29.60 7.54 -9.39
CA PRO A 125 -30.67 7.47 -10.38
C PRO A 125 -31.10 6.02 -10.61
N VAL A 126 -32.39 5.73 -10.42
CA VAL A 126 -32.94 4.41 -10.74
C VAL A 126 -33.24 4.36 -12.22
N TYR A 127 -32.49 3.57 -12.96
CA TYR A 127 -32.76 3.29 -14.35
C TYR A 127 -33.81 2.19 -14.47
N SER A 128 -35.02 2.54 -14.87
CA SER A 128 -36.00 1.55 -15.33
C SER A 128 -35.71 1.25 -16.80
N PHE A 129 -35.21 0.04 -17.06
CA PHE A 129 -35.14 -0.41 -18.46
C PHE A 129 -36.57 -0.57 -19.00
N PRO A 130 -36.88 -0.05 -20.19
CA PRO A 130 -38.09 -0.44 -20.85
C PRO A 130 -38.09 -1.97 -20.98
N GLN A 131 -39.23 -2.59 -20.59
CA GLN A 131 -39.34 -4.04 -20.76
C GLN A 131 -39.21 -4.37 -22.24
N VAL A 132 -38.03 -4.81 -22.63
CA VAL A 132 -37.85 -5.37 -23.97
C VAL A 132 -38.49 -6.74 -23.91
N GLU A 133 -39.62 -6.91 -24.62
CA GLU A 133 -40.18 -8.22 -24.86
C GLU A 133 -39.10 -9.05 -25.55
N VAL A 134 -38.47 -9.93 -24.78
CA VAL A 134 -37.52 -10.89 -25.34
C VAL A 134 -38.34 -11.84 -26.20
N PRO A 135 -38.18 -11.85 -27.54
CA PRO A 135 -38.89 -12.78 -28.38
C PRO A 135 -38.60 -14.21 -27.92
N ALA A 136 -39.66 -15.01 -27.77
CA ALA A 136 -39.51 -16.39 -27.33
C ALA A 136 -38.44 -17.10 -28.17
N ARG A 137 -37.44 -17.69 -27.52
CA ARG A 137 -36.41 -18.46 -28.23
C ARG A 137 -37.09 -19.47 -29.15
N PRO A 138 -36.74 -19.51 -30.44
CA PRO A 138 -37.26 -20.58 -31.30
C PRO A 138 -36.88 -21.93 -30.73
N THR A 139 -37.86 -22.77 -30.46
CA THR A 139 -37.60 -24.12 -30.02
C THR A 139 -36.95 -24.87 -31.18
N LEU A 140 -35.64 -25.14 -31.07
CA LEU A 140 -34.95 -25.99 -32.02
C LEU A 140 -35.53 -27.41 -31.90
N VAL A 141 -36.43 -27.75 -32.82
CA VAL A 141 -36.86 -29.12 -33.02
C VAL A 141 -35.68 -29.85 -33.66
N LEU A 142 -34.92 -30.59 -32.85
CA LEU A 142 -33.96 -31.54 -33.36
C LEU A 142 -34.72 -32.72 -33.97
N GLU A 143 -34.97 -32.64 -35.28
CA GLU A 143 -35.37 -33.83 -36.04
C GLU A 143 -34.23 -34.87 -35.91
N ARG A 144 -34.51 -35.95 -35.19
CA ARG A 144 -33.64 -37.13 -35.14
C ARG A 144 -33.55 -37.69 -36.56
N ALA A 145 -32.44 -37.47 -37.24
CA ALA A 145 -32.09 -38.21 -38.44
C ALA A 145 -32.07 -39.70 -38.05
N ARG A 146 -33.04 -40.48 -38.57
CA ARG A 146 -33.01 -41.94 -38.55
C ARG A 146 -32.02 -42.38 -39.64
N LEU A 147 -30.89 -42.94 -39.21
CA LEU A 147 -30.05 -43.78 -40.01
C LEU A 147 -30.58 -45.21 -39.96
#